data_f7546a1e1e703fd28fa4106fb3ec4774
#
_entry.id   f7546a1e1e703fd28fa4106fb3ec4774
#
_cell.length_a   1.000
_cell.length_b   1.000
_cell.length_c   1.000
_cell.angle_alpha   90.00
_cell.angle_beta   90.00
_cell.angle_gamma   90.00
#
_symmetry.space_group_name_H-M   'P 1'
#
loop_
_entity.id
_entity.type
_entity.pdbx_description
1 polymer ?
#
loop_
_entity_poly.entity_id
_entity_poly.type
_entity_poly.pdbx_seq_one_letter_code
_entity_poly.pdbx_strand_id
1 'polypeptide(L)'
;MDSIDVIKDLIAASGPGLLIPVVLFALLFYAVRGLFGLHGRRSQHRREFLEHWDPKRVDDDLWLEVTIRHLYGKPLPAHVIRTALSHPHASQALLDLSELWSFLDYDPETRSVSWQHKWHRNRTTRGALRHWPVVRYFLFALTSMAAAYYATRVEGISQWAFAALALIMGAAAFLSLWHSDAEKVAARTGEAWIERINATSTPHPLSDNAT
;
A
#
# COMPACT_ATOMS: atom_id res chain seq x y z
N MET A 1 17.39 13.94 -36.39
CA MET A 1 15.93 14.17 -36.38
C MET A 1 15.56 14.36 -34.93
N ASP A 2 15.22 15.57 -34.53
CA ASP A 2 14.90 15.86 -33.16
C ASP A 2 13.53 15.30 -32.82
N SER A 3 13.40 14.72 -31.63
CA SER A 3 12.13 14.10 -31.13
C SER A 3 10.95 15.07 -31.24
N ILE A 4 11.21 16.37 -31.27
CA ILE A 4 10.22 17.45 -31.43
C ILE A 4 9.64 17.51 -32.84
N ASP A 5 10.48 17.26 -33.87
CA ASP A 5 10.04 17.30 -35.26
C ASP A 5 9.12 16.10 -35.58
N VAL A 6 9.44 14.93 -35.04
CA VAL A 6 8.57 13.74 -35.17
C VAL A 6 7.20 14.00 -34.55
N ILE A 7 7.17 14.68 -33.40
CA ILE A 7 5.90 15.03 -32.71
C ILE A 7 5.08 16.04 -33.52
N LYS A 8 5.77 17.06 -34.12
CA LYS A 8 5.11 18.04 -34.98
C LYS A 8 4.52 17.42 -36.25
N ASP A 9 5.28 16.52 -36.91
CA ASP A 9 4.82 15.81 -38.09
C ASP A 9 3.64 14.85 -37.76
N LEU A 10 3.66 14.21 -36.60
CA LEU A 10 2.55 13.36 -36.13
C LEU A 10 1.28 14.19 -35.87
N ILE A 11 1.42 15.36 -35.27
CA ILE A 11 0.32 16.30 -35.01
C ILE A 11 -0.24 16.86 -36.32
N ALA A 12 0.61 17.21 -37.26
CA ALA A 12 0.22 17.75 -38.58
C ALA A 12 -0.49 16.69 -39.44
N ALA A 13 -0.10 15.41 -39.35
CA ALA A 13 -0.68 14.32 -40.14
C ALA A 13 -2.01 13.83 -39.58
N SER A 14 -2.28 13.93 -38.27
CA SER A 14 -3.44 13.29 -37.60
C SER A 14 -4.45 14.27 -37.02
N GLY A 15 -4.19 15.59 -37.12
CA GLY A 15 -5.07 16.61 -36.55
C GLY A 15 -5.08 16.64 -35.00
N PRO A 16 -5.87 17.55 -34.40
CA PRO A 16 -5.93 17.71 -32.94
C PRO A 16 -6.41 16.49 -32.17
N GLY A 17 -6.99 15.50 -32.88
CA GLY A 17 -7.51 14.28 -32.30
C GLY A 17 -6.46 13.38 -31.63
N LEU A 18 -5.22 13.38 -32.06
CA LEU A 18 -4.13 12.56 -31.48
C LEU A 18 -3.41 13.25 -30.30
N LEU A 19 -3.55 14.56 -30.16
CA LEU A 19 -2.88 15.31 -29.08
C LEU A 19 -3.38 14.88 -27.70
N ILE A 20 -4.65 14.62 -27.54
CA ILE A 20 -5.25 14.29 -26.23
C ILE A 20 -4.78 12.92 -25.74
N PRO A 21 -4.83 11.80 -26.51
CA PRO A 21 -4.25 10.53 -26.06
C PRO A 21 -2.75 10.61 -25.80
N VAL A 22 -1.98 11.38 -26.56
CA VAL A 22 -0.54 11.56 -26.32
C VAL A 22 -0.28 12.30 -24.99
N VAL A 23 -1.02 13.38 -24.73
CA VAL A 23 -0.91 14.13 -23.47
C VAL A 23 -1.36 13.27 -22.27
N LEU A 24 -2.46 12.53 -22.40
CA LEU A 24 -2.93 11.63 -21.36
C LEU A 24 -1.94 10.49 -21.09
N PHE A 25 -1.34 9.91 -22.14
CA PHE A 25 -0.31 8.90 -22.00
C PHE A 25 0.95 9.48 -21.33
N ALA A 26 1.38 10.67 -21.72
CA ALA A 26 2.49 11.35 -21.08
C ALA A 26 2.23 11.63 -19.61
N LEU A 27 1.05 12.14 -19.24
CA LEU A 27 0.64 12.36 -17.86
C LEU A 27 0.63 11.06 -17.04
N LEU A 28 0.07 9.98 -17.60
CA LEU A 28 0.08 8.66 -16.97
C LEU A 28 1.50 8.15 -16.78
N PHE A 29 2.35 8.26 -17.78
CA PHE A 29 3.76 7.87 -17.73
C PHE A 29 4.52 8.65 -16.65
N TYR A 30 4.33 9.97 -16.57
CA TYR A 30 4.94 10.80 -15.53
C TYR A 30 4.41 10.47 -14.13
N ALA A 31 3.12 10.20 -13.99
CA ALA A 31 2.54 9.77 -12.72
C ALA A 31 3.11 8.42 -12.25
N VAL A 32 3.19 7.44 -13.16
CA VAL A 32 3.80 6.13 -12.90
C VAL A 32 5.28 6.28 -12.55
N ARG A 33 6.04 7.04 -13.32
CA ARG A 33 7.45 7.32 -13.06
C ARG A 33 7.66 8.03 -11.71
N GLY A 34 6.77 8.96 -11.35
CA GLY A 34 6.79 9.62 -10.04
C GLY A 34 6.60 8.64 -8.88
N LEU A 35 5.66 7.72 -9.01
CA LEU A 35 5.42 6.65 -8.04
C LEU A 35 6.63 5.72 -7.88
N PHE A 36 7.27 5.32 -9.00
CA PHE A 36 8.49 4.52 -8.95
C PHE A 36 9.68 5.30 -8.37
N GLY A 37 9.79 6.59 -8.63
CA GLY A 37 10.81 7.47 -8.04
C GLY A 37 10.70 7.57 -6.52
N LEU A 38 9.48 7.60 -5.98
CA LEU A 38 9.23 7.57 -4.53
C LEU A 38 9.66 6.23 -3.89
N HIS A 39 9.51 5.11 -4.62
CA HIS A 39 9.98 3.80 -4.15
C HIS A 39 11.51 3.69 -4.11
N GLY A 40 12.20 4.27 -5.09
CA GLY A 40 13.66 4.32 -5.10
C GLY A 40 14.24 5.09 -3.90
N ARG A 41 13.61 6.20 -3.50
CA ARG A 41 14.01 6.97 -2.32
C ARG A 41 13.85 6.18 -1.01
N ARG A 42 12.80 5.35 -0.89
CA ARG A 42 12.63 4.48 0.29
C ARG A 42 13.79 3.48 0.47
N SER A 43 14.38 2.98 -0.59
CA SER A 43 15.52 2.07 -0.50
C SER A 43 16.81 2.76 -0.07
N GLN A 44 17.01 4.01 -0.45
CA GLN A 44 18.15 4.82 0.01
C GLN A 44 18.03 5.15 1.50
N HIS A 45 16.85 5.58 1.97
CA HIS A 45 16.61 5.83 3.39
C HIS A 45 16.78 4.58 4.26
N ARG A 46 16.49 3.38 3.73
CA ARG A 46 16.76 2.12 4.46
C ARG A 46 18.25 1.88 4.66
N ARG A 47 19.10 2.21 3.68
CA ARG A 47 20.56 2.10 3.81
C ARG A 47 21.11 3.08 4.83
N GLU A 48 20.74 4.35 4.71
CA GLU A 48 21.12 5.40 5.66
C GLU A 48 20.69 5.06 7.08
N PHE A 49 19.51 4.45 7.23
CA PHE A 49 19.05 4.00 8.53
C PHE A 49 19.89 2.87 9.10
N LEU A 50 20.21 1.83 8.32
CA LEU A 50 21.04 0.72 8.79
C LEU A 50 22.43 1.16 9.20
N GLU A 51 22.96 2.23 8.59
CA GLU A 51 24.23 2.85 8.98
C GLU A 51 24.16 3.55 10.35
N HIS A 52 22.97 4.05 10.72
CA HIS A 52 22.73 4.77 11.98
C HIS A 52 22.02 3.91 13.04
N TRP A 53 21.75 2.64 12.75
CA TRP A 53 21.09 1.74 13.70
C TRP A 53 22.01 1.42 14.88
N ASP A 54 21.61 1.89 16.07
CA ASP A 54 22.31 1.57 17.32
C ASP A 54 21.47 0.56 18.15
N PRO A 55 21.92 -0.70 18.25
CA PRO A 55 21.25 -1.72 19.05
C PRO A 55 21.10 -1.37 20.54
N LYS A 56 21.95 -0.48 21.06
CA LYS A 56 21.90 -0.05 22.47
C LYS A 56 20.72 0.88 22.77
N ARG A 57 20.13 1.47 21.75
CA ARG A 57 19.00 2.39 21.89
C ARG A 57 17.63 1.74 21.67
N VAL A 58 17.56 0.43 21.59
CA VAL A 58 16.29 -0.31 21.42
C VAL A 58 15.36 -0.12 22.64
N ASP A 59 15.92 0.23 23.81
CA ASP A 59 15.14 0.53 25.01
C ASP A 59 14.57 1.96 25.04
N ASP A 60 15.05 2.84 24.17
CA ASP A 60 14.52 4.20 24.01
C ASP A 60 13.26 4.16 23.13
N ASP A 61 12.09 4.29 23.75
CA ASP A 61 10.79 4.22 23.08
C ASP A 61 10.66 5.24 21.96
N LEU A 62 11.02 6.50 22.24
CA LEU A 62 10.90 7.58 21.27
C LEU A 62 11.79 7.35 20.05
N TRP A 63 13.03 6.97 20.28
CA TRP A 63 13.98 6.67 19.19
C TRP A 63 13.47 5.53 18.33
N LEU A 64 12.95 4.46 18.97
CA LEU A 64 12.45 3.27 18.28
C LEU A 64 11.23 3.61 17.40
N GLU A 65 10.25 4.36 17.94
CA GLU A 65 9.05 4.75 17.22
C GLU A 65 9.35 5.67 16.03
N VAL A 66 10.18 6.69 16.24
CA VAL A 66 10.59 7.64 15.18
C VAL A 66 11.33 6.90 14.08
N THR A 67 12.22 6.02 14.44
CA THR A 67 13.06 5.22 13.56
C THR A 67 12.22 4.30 12.67
N ILE A 68 11.33 3.52 13.26
CA ILE A 68 10.46 2.61 12.53
C ILE A 68 9.45 3.38 11.68
N ARG A 69 8.92 4.50 12.18
CA ARG A 69 8.06 5.39 11.40
C ARG A 69 8.78 5.94 10.16
N HIS A 70 10.05 6.29 10.29
CA HIS A 70 10.85 6.76 9.16
C HIS A 70 11.08 5.65 8.11
N LEU A 71 11.34 4.42 8.55
CA LEU A 71 11.58 3.27 7.68
C LEU A 71 10.34 2.77 6.94
N TYR A 72 9.28 2.56 7.69
CA TYR A 72 8.08 1.89 7.21
C TYR A 72 6.93 2.86 6.93
N GLY A 73 7.05 4.14 7.34
CA GLY A 73 6.04 5.17 7.13
C GLY A 73 4.78 4.99 8.00
N LYS A 74 4.84 4.15 9.04
CA LYS A 74 3.72 3.86 9.93
C LYS A 74 4.09 4.10 11.39
N PRO A 75 3.23 4.75 12.19
CA PRO A 75 3.48 4.98 13.61
C PRO A 75 3.17 3.69 14.39
N LEU A 76 4.17 2.85 14.60
CA LEU A 76 4.05 1.65 15.44
C LEU A 76 4.47 2.00 16.87
N PRO A 77 3.69 1.64 17.91
CA PRO A 77 4.09 1.82 19.31
C PRO A 77 5.33 0.97 19.68
N ALA A 78 6.16 1.47 20.59
CA ALA A 78 7.43 0.85 20.94
C ALA A 78 7.30 -0.62 21.40
N HIS A 79 6.26 -0.95 22.19
CA HIS A 79 6.04 -2.34 22.64
C HIS A 79 5.70 -3.29 21.48
N VAL A 80 4.94 -2.84 20.47
CA VAL A 80 4.62 -3.61 19.27
C VAL A 80 5.89 -3.86 18.45
N ILE A 81 6.73 -2.84 18.33
CA ILE A 81 8.02 -2.94 17.66
C ILE A 81 8.92 -3.97 18.36
N ARG A 82 9.02 -3.92 19.69
CA ARG A 82 9.80 -4.90 20.47
C ARG A 82 9.26 -6.32 20.31
N THR A 83 7.94 -6.48 20.29
CA THR A 83 7.31 -7.78 20.01
C THR A 83 7.70 -8.29 18.61
N ALA A 84 7.78 -7.42 17.62
CA ALA A 84 8.24 -7.79 16.30
C ALA A 84 9.73 -8.12 16.25
N LEU A 85 10.56 -7.35 16.96
CA LEU A 85 12.01 -7.58 17.04
C LEU A 85 12.38 -8.89 17.75
N SER A 86 11.55 -9.37 18.68
CA SER A 86 11.73 -10.68 19.32
C SER A 86 11.38 -11.87 18.43
N HIS A 87 10.81 -11.62 17.25
CA HIS A 87 10.50 -12.69 16.29
C HIS A 87 11.76 -13.18 15.55
N PRO A 88 11.90 -14.50 15.26
CA PRO A 88 13.05 -15.03 14.53
C PRO A 88 13.33 -14.34 13.20
N HIS A 89 12.29 -13.83 12.55
CA HIS A 89 12.37 -13.05 11.31
C HIS A 89 11.92 -11.60 11.55
N ALA A 90 12.66 -10.87 12.38
CA ALA A 90 12.30 -9.53 12.84
C ALA A 90 11.99 -8.53 11.69
N SER A 91 12.80 -8.54 10.64
CA SER A 91 12.59 -7.64 9.49
C SER A 91 11.27 -7.92 8.74
N GLN A 92 10.93 -9.21 8.56
CA GLN A 92 9.66 -9.59 7.94
C GLN A 92 8.49 -9.28 8.86
N ALA A 93 8.65 -9.53 10.16
CA ALA A 93 7.65 -9.21 11.18
C ALA A 93 7.31 -7.71 11.21
N LEU A 94 8.31 -6.84 11.15
CA LEU A 94 8.13 -5.39 11.07
C LEU A 94 7.43 -4.96 9.77
N LEU A 95 7.79 -5.58 8.65
CA LEU A 95 7.13 -5.31 7.37
C LEU A 95 5.65 -5.72 7.42
N ASP A 96 5.36 -6.95 7.84
CA ASP A 96 3.99 -7.46 7.96
C ASP A 96 3.14 -6.59 8.90
N LEU A 97 3.68 -6.20 10.06
CA LEU A 97 3.01 -5.31 11.00
C LEU A 97 2.80 -3.89 10.43
N SER A 98 3.76 -3.36 9.69
CA SER A 98 3.62 -2.03 9.07
C SER A 98 2.50 -2.01 8.02
N GLU A 99 2.32 -3.09 7.27
CA GLU A 99 1.22 -3.25 6.31
C GLU A 99 -0.11 -3.48 7.03
N LEU A 100 -0.09 -4.32 8.06
CA LEU A 100 -1.26 -4.66 8.87
C LEU A 100 -1.78 -3.47 9.69
N TRP A 101 -0.90 -2.53 10.07
CA TRP A 101 -1.21 -1.43 10.99
C TRP A 101 -2.39 -0.57 10.56
N SER A 102 -2.62 -0.44 9.26
CA SER A 102 -3.77 0.32 8.73
C SER A 102 -5.13 -0.35 8.97
N PHE A 103 -5.16 -1.60 9.38
CA PHE A 103 -6.38 -2.36 9.69
C PHE A 103 -6.60 -2.56 11.20
N LEU A 104 -5.62 -2.14 12.01
CA LEU A 104 -5.63 -2.31 13.45
C LEU A 104 -5.99 -1.01 14.15
N ASP A 105 -6.65 -1.15 15.28
CA ASP A 105 -6.90 -0.11 16.25
C ASP A 105 -6.10 -0.40 17.52
N TYR A 106 -5.42 0.62 18.03
CA TYR A 106 -4.55 0.50 19.20
C TYR A 106 -5.11 1.31 20.34
N ASP A 107 -5.35 0.65 21.45
CA ASP A 107 -5.74 1.25 22.71
C ASP A 107 -4.49 1.50 23.58
N PRO A 108 -4.10 2.77 23.82
CA PRO A 108 -2.93 3.10 24.62
C PRO A 108 -3.09 2.78 26.11
N GLU A 109 -4.31 2.75 26.64
CA GLU A 109 -4.57 2.49 28.06
C GLU A 109 -4.35 1.00 28.40
N THR A 110 -4.92 0.13 27.59
CA THR A 110 -4.80 -1.33 27.77
C THR A 110 -3.58 -1.91 27.04
N ARG A 111 -2.89 -1.11 26.21
CA ARG A 111 -1.83 -1.54 25.30
C ARG A 111 -2.26 -2.69 24.39
N SER A 112 -3.55 -2.79 24.14
CA SER A 112 -4.12 -3.87 23.35
C SER A 112 -4.35 -3.42 21.91
N VAL A 113 -4.31 -4.39 21.01
CA VAL A 113 -4.55 -4.20 19.59
C VAL A 113 -5.78 -5.00 19.18
N SER A 114 -6.65 -4.36 18.43
CA SER A 114 -7.86 -4.99 17.91
C SER A 114 -8.09 -4.65 16.44
N TRP A 115 -9.03 -5.34 15.78
CA TRP A 115 -9.41 -4.99 14.42
C TRP A 115 -10.21 -3.67 14.41
N GLN A 116 -9.77 -2.71 13.61
CA GLN A 116 -10.45 -1.42 13.43
C GLN A 116 -11.86 -1.60 12.87
N HIS A 117 -12.06 -2.55 11.96
CA HIS A 117 -13.35 -2.78 11.31
C HIS A 117 -13.94 -4.14 11.65
N LYS A 118 -15.25 -4.18 11.94
CA LYS A 118 -15.99 -5.43 12.24
C LYS A 118 -15.85 -6.52 11.17
N TRP A 119 -15.66 -6.13 9.91
CA TRP A 119 -15.48 -7.02 8.76
C TRP A 119 -14.18 -7.83 8.83
N HIS A 120 -13.12 -7.26 9.42
CA HIS A 120 -11.85 -7.96 9.61
C HIS A 120 -11.87 -8.90 10.83
N ARG A 121 -12.85 -8.75 11.74
CA ARG A 121 -13.00 -9.62 12.90
C ARG A 121 -13.44 -11.04 12.52
N ASN A 122 -14.25 -11.19 11.44
CA ASN A 122 -14.74 -12.48 11.01
C ASN A 122 -13.78 -13.13 10.01
N ARG A 123 -13.33 -14.38 10.30
CA ARG A 123 -12.38 -15.15 9.48
C ARG A 123 -12.90 -15.40 8.05
N THR A 124 -14.20 -15.66 7.89
CA THR A 124 -14.82 -15.91 6.58
C THR A 124 -14.84 -14.66 5.72
N THR A 125 -15.18 -13.51 6.31
CA THR A 125 -15.18 -12.20 5.62
C THR A 125 -13.76 -11.79 5.21
N ARG A 126 -12.76 -12.01 6.07
CA ARG A 126 -11.35 -11.78 5.71
C ARG A 126 -10.89 -12.64 4.53
N GLY A 127 -11.31 -13.91 4.52
CA GLY A 127 -11.04 -14.81 3.39
C GLY A 127 -11.65 -14.34 2.07
N ALA A 128 -12.88 -13.82 2.12
CA ALA A 128 -13.54 -13.22 0.95
C ALA A 128 -12.88 -11.90 0.52
N LEU A 129 -12.55 -11.02 1.47
CA LEU A 129 -11.87 -9.75 1.22
C LEU A 129 -10.50 -9.93 0.57
N ARG A 130 -9.79 -11.03 0.85
CA ARG A 130 -8.52 -11.36 0.19
C ARG A 130 -8.61 -11.38 -1.34
N HIS A 131 -9.77 -11.81 -1.89
CA HIS A 131 -9.98 -11.90 -3.32
C HIS A 131 -10.63 -10.64 -3.91
N TRP A 132 -11.13 -9.75 -3.06
CA TRP A 132 -11.82 -8.52 -3.46
C TRP A 132 -10.99 -7.60 -4.37
N PRO A 133 -9.68 -7.35 -4.10
CA PRO A 133 -8.85 -6.55 -5.01
C PRO A 133 -8.75 -7.15 -6.41
N VAL A 134 -8.69 -8.47 -6.51
CA VAL A 134 -8.64 -9.19 -7.79
C VAL A 134 -9.96 -9.02 -8.55
N VAL A 135 -11.09 -9.18 -7.87
CA VAL A 135 -12.42 -8.96 -8.47
C VAL A 135 -12.55 -7.51 -8.94
N ARG A 136 -12.17 -6.55 -8.10
CA ARG A 136 -12.19 -5.13 -8.43
C ARG A 136 -11.27 -4.79 -9.60
N TYR A 137 -10.09 -5.42 -9.67
CA TYR A 137 -9.19 -5.29 -10.81
C TYR A 137 -9.87 -5.72 -12.11
N PHE A 138 -10.49 -6.90 -12.15
CA PHE A 138 -11.17 -7.39 -13.36
C PHE A 138 -12.36 -6.50 -13.75
N LEU A 139 -13.15 -6.03 -12.79
CA LEU A 139 -14.24 -5.09 -13.06
C LEU A 139 -13.73 -3.81 -13.72
N PHE A 140 -12.70 -3.19 -13.16
CA PHE A 140 -12.14 -1.97 -13.70
C PHE A 140 -11.44 -2.20 -15.05
N ALA A 141 -10.72 -3.30 -15.20
CA ALA A 141 -10.07 -3.65 -16.46
C ALA A 141 -11.10 -3.90 -17.60
N LEU A 142 -12.18 -4.63 -17.32
CA LEU A 142 -13.26 -4.85 -18.28
C LEU A 142 -13.96 -3.54 -18.65
N THR A 143 -14.26 -2.70 -17.66
CA THR A 143 -14.86 -1.38 -17.90
C THR A 143 -13.94 -0.48 -18.73
N SER A 144 -12.62 -0.49 -18.43
CA SER A 144 -11.61 0.23 -19.20
C SER A 144 -11.57 -0.24 -20.66
N MET A 145 -11.57 -1.56 -20.86
CA MET A 145 -11.53 -2.15 -22.21
C MET A 145 -12.81 -1.84 -23.00
N ALA A 146 -14.00 -1.93 -22.36
CA ALA A 146 -15.27 -1.55 -22.96
C ALA A 146 -15.30 -0.07 -23.35
N ALA A 147 -14.86 0.81 -22.44
CA ALA A 147 -14.80 2.25 -22.72
C ALA A 147 -13.82 2.57 -23.85
N ALA A 148 -12.64 1.92 -23.89
CA ALA A 148 -11.69 2.06 -25.00
C ALA A 148 -12.31 1.61 -26.34
N TYR A 149 -13.04 0.49 -26.34
CA TYR A 149 -13.75 0.03 -27.55
C TYR A 149 -14.79 1.03 -28.04
N TYR A 150 -15.62 1.58 -27.11
CA TYR A 150 -16.61 2.58 -27.49
C TYR A 150 -15.95 3.89 -27.97
N ALA A 151 -14.82 4.28 -27.41
CA ALA A 151 -14.07 5.45 -27.87
C ALA A 151 -13.64 5.35 -29.36
N THR A 152 -13.49 4.13 -29.89
CA THR A 152 -13.15 3.92 -31.33
C THR A 152 -14.39 3.88 -32.24
N ARG A 153 -15.60 3.84 -31.66
CA ARG A 153 -16.87 3.72 -32.42
C ARG A 153 -17.70 4.99 -32.45
N VAL A 154 -17.41 5.93 -31.56
CA VAL A 154 -18.16 7.16 -31.40
C VAL A 154 -17.28 8.34 -31.80
N GLU A 155 -17.84 9.33 -32.47
CA GLU A 155 -17.13 10.54 -32.90
C GLU A 155 -17.50 11.75 -32.03
N GLY A 156 -16.65 12.78 -32.06
CA GLY A 156 -16.89 14.04 -31.36
C GLY A 156 -16.52 14.02 -29.88
N ILE A 157 -17.24 14.82 -29.07
CA ILE A 157 -16.93 15.00 -27.63
C ILE A 157 -17.05 13.69 -26.85
N SER A 158 -17.99 12.81 -27.23
CA SER A 158 -18.22 11.52 -26.58
C SER A 158 -17.03 10.56 -26.74
N GLN A 159 -16.28 10.61 -27.82
CA GLN A 159 -15.05 9.85 -28.01
C GLN A 159 -14.05 10.14 -26.88
N TRP A 160 -13.86 11.40 -26.57
CA TRP A 160 -12.90 11.84 -25.54
C TRP A 160 -13.38 11.47 -24.14
N ALA A 161 -14.67 11.52 -23.88
CA ALA A 161 -15.24 11.09 -22.61
C ALA A 161 -14.99 9.60 -22.37
N PHE A 162 -15.17 8.74 -23.39
CA PHE A 162 -14.88 7.32 -23.29
C PHE A 162 -13.38 7.03 -23.19
N ALA A 163 -12.53 7.77 -23.89
CA ALA A 163 -11.09 7.63 -23.76
C ALA A 163 -10.59 8.00 -22.35
N ALA A 164 -11.09 9.10 -21.79
CA ALA A 164 -10.78 9.49 -20.42
C ALA A 164 -11.29 8.46 -19.40
N LEU A 165 -12.50 7.94 -19.58
CA LEU A 165 -13.05 6.88 -18.72
C LEU A 165 -12.18 5.62 -18.78
N ALA A 166 -11.73 5.21 -19.96
CA ALA A 166 -10.84 4.05 -20.13
C ALA A 166 -9.53 4.22 -19.36
N LEU A 167 -8.92 5.40 -19.41
CA LEU A 167 -7.69 5.70 -18.68
C LEU A 167 -7.89 5.70 -17.17
N ILE A 168 -8.96 6.33 -16.68
CA ILE A 168 -9.29 6.39 -15.25
C ILE A 168 -9.54 4.97 -14.71
N MET A 169 -10.31 4.16 -15.42
CA MET A 169 -10.61 2.78 -15.02
C MET A 169 -9.38 1.89 -15.10
N GLY A 170 -8.50 2.07 -16.11
CA GLY A 170 -7.22 1.38 -16.20
C GLY A 170 -6.29 1.71 -15.03
N ALA A 171 -6.19 2.99 -14.66
CA ALA A 171 -5.43 3.41 -13.49
C ALA A 171 -6.02 2.83 -12.18
N ALA A 172 -7.34 2.84 -12.03
CA ALA A 172 -8.03 2.27 -10.87
C ALA A 172 -7.82 0.74 -10.78
N ALA A 173 -7.78 0.03 -11.91
CA ALA A 173 -7.43 -1.39 -11.97
C ALA A 173 -6.02 -1.62 -11.44
N PHE A 174 -5.04 -0.87 -11.91
CA PHE A 174 -3.66 -0.97 -11.45
C PHE A 174 -3.52 -0.70 -9.94
N LEU A 175 -4.14 0.37 -9.44
CA LEU A 175 -4.15 0.70 -8.02
C LEU A 175 -4.81 -0.38 -7.17
N SER A 176 -5.80 -1.10 -7.71
CA SER A 176 -6.47 -2.20 -7.00
C SER A 176 -5.52 -3.37 -6.72
N LEU A 177 -4.62 -3.68 -7.64
CA LEU A 177 -3.58 -4.70 -7.42
C LEU A 177 -2.52 -4.24 -6.43
N TRP A 178 -2.16 -2.96 -6.48
CA TRP A 178 -1.15 -2.40 -5.58
C TRP A 178 -1.52 -2.53 -4.10
N HIS A 179 -2.82 -2.37 -3.77
CA HIS A 179 -3.31 -2.49 -2.40
C HIS A 179 -3.59 -3.94 -1.97
N SER A 180 -3.45 -4.91 -2.88
CA SER A 180 -3.81 -6.31 -2.58
C SER A 180 -2.91 -6.98 -1.55
N ASP A 181 -1.67 -6.53 -1.39
CA ASP A 181 -0.69 -7.21 -0.54
C ASP A 181 -0.99 -7.02 0.95
N ALA A 182 -1.40 -5.82 1.37
CA ALA A 182 -1.80 -5.56 2.75
C ALA A 182 -3.02 -6.40 3.19
N GLU A 183 -4.02 -6.58 2.31
CA GLU A 183 -5.18 -7.42 2.60
C GLU A 183 -4.81 -8.92 2.68
N LYS A 184 -3.84 -9.38 1.89
CA LYS A 184 -3.30 -10.74 1.98
C LYS A 184 -2.58 -10.98 3.29
N VAL A 185 -1.76 -10.01 3.74
CA VAL A 185 -1.08 -10.06 5.05
C VAL A 185 -2.10 -10.08 6.17
N ALA A 186 -3.12 -9.19 6.13
CA ALA A 186 -4.19 -9.15 7.12
C ALA A 186 -4.95 -10.48 7.24
N ALA A 187 -5.26 -11.11 6.11
CA ALA A 187 -5.97 -12.39 6.10
C ALA A 187 -5.10 -13.56 6.58
N ARG A 188 -3.78 -13.50 6.38
CA ARG A 188 -2.84 -14.60 6.66
C ARG A 188 -2.29 -14.58 8.07
N THR A 189 -1.84 -13.43 8.54
CA THR A 189 -1.07 -13.30 9.78
C THR A 189 -1.69 -12.38 10.82
N GLY A 190 -2.75 -11.61 10.46
CA GLY A 190 -3.30 -10.58 11.32
C GLY A 190 -3.80 -11.06 12.68
N GLU A 191 -4.49 -12.20 12.74
CA GLU A 191 -4.99 -12.77 14.00
C GLU A 191 -3.84 -13.18 14.92
N ALA A 192 -2.84 -13.87 14.35
CA ALA A 192 -1.66 -14.31 15.11
C ALA A 192 -0.85 -13.14 15.68
N TRP A 193 -0.79 -12.01 14.95
CA TRP A 193 -0.13 -10.81 15.45
C TRP A 193 -0.91 -10.13 16.57
N ILE A 194 -2.23 -10.00 16.43
CA ILE A 194 -3.10 -9.44 17.49
C ILE A 194 -2.96 -10.25 18.77
N GLU A 195 -3.06 -11.57 18.68
CA GLU A 195 -2.94 -12.46 19.83
C GLU A 195 -1.56 -12.34 20.49
N ARG A 196 -0.49 -12.33 19.71
CA ARG A 196 0.87 -12.19 20.22
C ARG A 196 1.13 -10.85 20.91
N ILE A 197 0.67 -9.74 20.32
CA ILE A 197 0.83 -8.42 20.91
C ILE A 197 0.06 -8.32 22.22
N ASN A 198 -1.18 -8.79 22.24
CA ASN A 198 -2.02 -8.73 23.43
C ASN A 198 -1.51 -9.65 24.55
N ALA A 199 -0.91 -10.80 24.20
CA ALA A 199 -0.29 -11.69 25.19
C ALA A 199 0.93 -11.05 25.87
N THR A 200 1.70 -10.24 25.14
CA THR A 200 2.85 -9.50 25.73
C THR A 200 2.44 -8.27 26.52
N SER A 201 1.22 -7.75 26.28
CA SER A 201 0.67 -6.58 26.97
C SER A 201 0.02 -6.91 28.30
N THR A 202 -0.39 -8.17 28.51
CA THR A 202 -0.99 -8.59 29.79
C THR A 202 0.13 -8.65 30.85
N PRO A 203 0.08 -7.84 31.93
CA PRO A 203 1.04 -7.96 33.01
C PRO A 203 0.92 -9.38 33.61
N HIS A 204 2.01 -10.10 33.59
CA HIS A 204 2.09 -11.42 34.23
C HIS A 204 1.64 -11.24 35.69
N PRO A 205 0.57 -11.89 36.18
CA PRO A 205 0.26 -11.81 37.58
C PRO A 205 1.49 -12.29 38.34
N LEU A 206 2.05 -11.37 39.14
CA LEU A 206 3.13 -11.71 40.06
C LEU A 206 2.67 -12.95 40.82
N SER A 207 3.38 -14.06 40.62
CA SER A 207 3.13 -15.26 41.40
C SER A 207 3.41 -14.90 42.86
N ASP A 208 2.35 -14.54 43.60
CA ASP A 208 2.35 -14.49 45.04
C ASP A 208 2.51 -15.92 45.60
N ASN A 209 3.65 -16.53 45.36
CA ASN A 209 4.08 -17.76 46.00
C ASN A 209 5.48 -17.50 46.64
N ALA A 210 5.44 -16.67 47.70
CA ALA A 210 6.53 -16.56 48.65
C ALA A 210 5.92 -16.48 50.05
N THR A 211 5.50 -17.66 50.58
CA THR A 211 5.40 -17.94 52.02
C THR A 211 6.00 -19.29 52.28
#